data_2f2601ff6c3e90e2cde66c4a58b7bdc8
#
_entry.id   2f2601ff6c3e90e2cde66c4a58b7bdc8
#
_cell.length_a   1.000
_cell.length_b   1.000
_cell.length_c   1.000
_cell.angle_alpha   90.00
_cell.angle_beta   90.00
_cell.angle_gamma   90.00
#
_symmetry.space_group_name_H-M   'P 1'
#
loop_
_entity.id
_entity.type
_entity.pdbx_description
1 polymer ?
#
loop_
_entity_poly.entity_id
_entity_poly.type
_entity_poly.pdbx_seq_one_letter_code
_entity_poly.pdbx_strand_id
1 'polypeptide(L)'
;MKKSEFVALVAEQTGLSKKDTEKTMDTAFAMLGDVLARGDKLQVSGFGTFEPKARAARTVRDPRTGQPLEVAAALIPTFKPSKILKEKVDAK
;
A
#
# COMPACT_ATOMS: atom_id res chain seq x y z
N MET A 1 -4.15 7.35 13.97
CA MET A 1 -5.38 7.76 13.27
C MET A 1 -6.04 6.56 12.66
N LYS A 2 -7.35 6.42 12.82
CA LYS A 2 -8.10 5.34 12.21
C LYS A 2 -8.66 5.76 10.85
N LYS A 3 -9.07 4.78 10.05
CA LYS A 3 -9.66 5.02 8.73
C LYS A 3 -10.84 5.99 8.82
N SER A 4 -11.73 5.82 9.81
CA SER A 4 -12.90 6.69 9.98
C SER A 4 -12.51 8.15 10.20
N GLU A 5 -11.45 8.39 10.95
CA GLU A 5 -10.94 9.75 11.18
C GLU A 5 -10.36 10.35 9.89
N PHE A 6 -9.66 9.54 9.12
CA PHE A 6 -9.10 9.96 7.85
C PHE A 6 -10.20 10.27 6.84
N VAL A 7 -11.23 9.44 6.77
CA VAL A 7 -12.40 9.69 5.91
C VAL A 7 -13.04 11.04 6.26
N ALA A 8 -13.18 11.34 7.55
CA ALA A 8 -13.75 12.61 7.99
C ALA A 8 -12.90 13.81 7.54
N LEU A 9 -11.58 13.70 7.62
CA LEU A 9 -10.68 14.75 7.14
C LEU A 9 -10.80 14.98 5.64
N VAL A 10 -10.85 13.90 4.86
CA VAL A 10 -10.97 14.00 3.41
C VAL A 10 -12.33 14.57 3.02
N ALA A 11 -13.40 14.15 3.70
CA ALA A 11 -14.74 14.68 3.46
C ALA A 11 -14.79 16.18 3.72
N GLU A 12 -14.17 16.65 4.77
CA GLU A 12 -14.09 18.08 5.11
C GLU A 12 -13.37 18.87 4.02
N GLN A 13 -12.24 18.36 3.53
CA GLN A 13 -11.44 19.02 2.51
C GLN A 13 -12.10 19.04 1.13
N THR A 14 -12.90 18.04 0.82
CA THR A 14 -13.54 17.91 -0.50
C THR A 14 -14.94 18.47 -0.55
N GLY A 15 -15.57 18.68 0.61
CA GLY A 15 -16.98 19.07 0.66
C GLY A 15 -17.95 17.92 0.39
N LEU A 16 -17.46 16.70 0.25
CA LEU A 16 -18.29 15.51 0.06
C LEU A 16 -18.83 15.01 1.38
N SER A 17 -19.93 14.24 1.33
CA SER A 17 -20.43 13.57 2.53
C SER A 17 -19.43 12.50 2.97
N LYS A 18 -19.47 12.15 4.26
CA LYS A 18 -18.63 11.04 4.77
C LYS A 18 -18.93 9.73 4.07
N LYS A 19 -20.19 9.48 3.77
CA LYS A 19 -20.62 8.25 3.08
C LYS A 19 -20.02 8.16 1.68
N ASP A 20 -20.12 9.24 0.89
CA ASP A 20 -19.56 9.26 -0.45
C ASP A 20 -18.03 9.21 -0.44
N THR A 21 -17.41 9.89 0.52
CA THR A 21 -15.96 9.86 0.70
C THR A 21 -15.48 8.46 1.02
N GLU A 22 -16.14 7.78 1.96
CA GLU A 22 -15.77 6.43 2.35
C GLU A 22 -15.91 5.45 1.17
N LYS A 23 -17.02 5.54 0.44
CA LYS A 23 -17.24 4.71 -0.74
C LYS A 23 -16.16 4.92 -1.79
N THR A 24 -15.82 6.17 -2.07
CA THR A 24 -14.79 6.52 -3.05
C THR A 24 -13.42 5.99 -2.63
N MET A 25 -13.05 6.18 -1.37
CA MET A 25 -11.77 5.73 -0.85
C MET A 25 -11.67 4.20 -0.83
N ASP A 26 -12.73 3.53 -0.39
CA ASP A 26 -12.74 2.06 -0.35
C ASP A 26 -12.63 1.47 -1.76
N THR A 27 -13.31 2.08 -2.72
CA THR A 27 -13.22 1.66 -4.12
C THR A 27 -11.81 1.88 -4.66
N ALA A 28 -11.21 3.04 -4.37
CA ALA A 28 -9.86 3.35 -4.83
C ALA A 28 -8.85 2.34 -4.29
N PHE A 29 -8.91 2.00 -3.01
CA PHE A 29 -7.99 1.03 -2.41
C PHE A 29 -8.23 -0.39 -2.94
N ALA A 30 -9.48 -0.78 -3.15
CA ALA A 30 -9.78 -2.08 -3.73
C ALA A 30 -9.22 -2.20 -5.15
N MET A 31 -9.37 -1.16 -5.96
CA MET A 31 -8.83 -1.14 -7.32
C MET A 31 -7.31 -1.10 -7.33
N LEU A 32 -6.69 -0.41 -6.37
CA LEU A 32 -5.24 -0.42 -6.22
C LEU A 32 -4.74 -1.84 -5.96
N GLY A 33 -5.43 -2.58 -5.07
CA GLY A 33 -5.11 -3.97 -4.82
C GLY A 33 -5.20 -4.83 -6.07
N ASP A 34 -6.23 -4.61 -6.90
CA ASP A 34 -6.41 -5.35 -8.16
C ASP A 34 -5.29 -5.04 -9.17
N VAL A 35 -4.88 -3.77 -9.25
CA VAL A 35 -3.77 -3.35 -10.13
C VAL A 35 -2.49 -4.07 -9.73
N LEU A 36 -2.18 -4.10 -8.45
CA LEU A 36 -0.98 -4.78 -7.95
C LEU A 36 -1.06 -6.30 -8.14
N ALA A 37 -2.25 -6.87 -7.97
CA ALA A 37 -2.46 -8.31 -8.16
C ALA A 37 -2.22 -8.73 -9.62
N ARG A 38 -2.43 -7.83 -10.58
CA ARG A 38 -2.16 -8.08 -11.99
C ARG A 38 -0.67 -7.95 -12.34
N GLY A 39 0.17 -7.59 -11.38
CA GLY A 39 1.58 -7.35 -11.63
C GLY A 39 1.87 -5.96 -12.18
N ASP A 40 0.90 -5.06 -12.14
CA ASP A 40 1.05 -3.70 -12.62
C ASP A 40 1.39 -2.76 -11.46
N LYS A 41 1.83 -1.56 -11.79
CA LYS A 41 2.18 -0.55 -10.79
C LYS A 41 1.30 0.68 -10.97
N LEU A 42 1.16 1.45 -9.88
CA LEU A 42 0.44 2.72 -9.90
C LEU A 42 1.36 3.81 -9.38
N GLN A 43 1.65 4.78 -10.21
CA GLN A 43 2.42 5.96 -9.81
C GLN A 43 1.47 7.11 -9.51
N VAL A 44 1.55 7.63 -8.28
CA VAL A 44 0.78 8.80 -7.86
C VAL A 44 1.75 9.98 -7.78
N SER A 45 1.59 10.91 -8.70
CA SER A 45 2.47 12.06 -8.84
C SER A 45 2.55 12.87 -7.54
N GLY A 46 3.76 13.13 -7.06
CA GLY A 46 3.97 13.87 -5.82
C GLY A 46 3.73 13.08 -4.54
N PHE A 47 3.33 11.82 -4.64
CA PHE A 47 3.08 10.97 -3.48
C PHE A 47 4.03 9.77 -3.45
N GLY A 48 4.00 8.93 -4.47
CA GLY A 48 4.85 7.76 -4.54
C GLY A 48 4.34 6.75 -5.54
N THR A 49 4.99 5.60 -5.56
CA THR A 49 4.65 4.51 -6.48
C THR A 49 4.32 3.25 -5.68
N PHE A 50 3.18 2.66 -5.99
CA PHE A 50 2.78 1.36 -5.49
C PHE A 50 3.14 0.33 -6.55
N GLU A 51 3.93 -0.68 -6.19
CA GLU A 51 4.32 -1.71 -7.14
C GLU A 51 4.43 -3.08 -6.48
N PRO A 52 4.09 -4.16 -7.23
CA PRO A 52 4.35 -5.49 -6.73
C PRO A 52 5.83 -5.82 -6.93
N LYS A 53 6.41 -6.48 -5.93
CA LYS A 53 7.80 -6.92 -6.00
C LYS A 53 7.83 -8.43 -5.96
N ALA A 54 8.49 -9.04 -6.94
CA ALA A 54 8.61 -10.49 -6.98
C ALA A 54 9.60 -10.97 -5.93
N ARG A 55 9.22 -12.00 -5.20
CA ARG A 55 10.09 -12.71 -4.28
C ARG A 55 10.28 -14.12 -4.80
N ALA A 56 11.54 -14.52 -5.03
CA ALA A 56 11.84 -15.88 -5.47
C ALA A 56 11.58 -16.89 -4.34
N ALA A 57 11.23 -18.11 -4.71
CA ALA A 57 11.16 -19.21 -3.76
C ALA A 57 12.53 -19.44 -3.15
N ARG A 58 12.57 -19.73 -1.87
CA ARG A 58 13.83 -20.00 -1.17
C ARG A 58 13.61 -20.96 -0.01
N THR A 59 14.70 -21.56 0.45
CA THR A 59 14.68 -22.40 1.64
C THR A 59 15.33 -21.63 2.78
N VAL A 60 14.63 -21.56 3.90
CA VAL A 60 15.15 -20.93 5.12
C VAL A 60 15.10 -21.98 6.24
N ARG A 61 15.84 -21.74 7.31
CA ARG A 61 15.83 -22.64 8.46
C ARG A 61 14.79 -22.16 9.47
N ASP A 62 13.94 -23.10 9.89
CA ASP A 62 12.96 -22.82 10.94
C ASP A 62 13.70 -22.56 12.26
N PRO A 63 13.55 -21.38 12.87
CA PRO A 63 14.27 -21.05 14.12
C PRO A 63 13.86 -21.91 15.31
N ARG A 64 12.69 -22.57 15.26
CA ARG A 64 12.21 -23.40 16.35
C ARG A 64 12.73 -24.81 16.29
N THR A 65 12.82 -25.38 15.10
CA THR A 65 13.15 -26.80 14.92
C THR A 65 14.49 -27.03 14.24
N GLY A 66 15.05 -26.02 13.59
CA GLY A 66 16.26 -26.15 12.78
C GLY A 66 16.03 -26.88 11.47
N GLN A 67 14.79 -27.25 11.15
CA GLN A 67 14.45 -27.94 9.92
C GLN A 67 14.38 -26.96 8.74
N PRO A 68 14.65 -27.44 7.50
CA PRO A 68 14.46 -26.60 6.32
C PRO A 68 12.99 -26.23 6.15
N LEU A 69 12.74 -24.94 5.85
CA LEU A 69 11.41 -24.45 5.61
C LEU A 69 11.40 -23.78 4.24
N GLU A 70 10.55 -24.26 3.34
CA GLU A 70 10.43 -23.69 2.02
C GLU A 70 9.48 -22.49 2.04
N VAL A 71 9.97 -21.37 1.51
CA VAL A 71 9.18 -20.17 1.32
C VAL A 71 8.87 -20.07 -0.17
N ALA A 72 7.59 -20.12 -0.52
CA ALA A 72 7.15 -20.08 -1.91
C ALA A 72 7.43 -18.69 -2.53
N ALA A 73 7.57 -18.68 -3.85
CA ALA A 73 7.61 -17.42 -4.60
C ALA A 73 6.32 -16.64 -4.39
N ALA A 74 6.42 -15.32 -4.33
CA ALA A 74 5.25 -14.48 -4.10
C ALA A 74 5.43 -13.11 -4.71
N LEU A 75 4.30 -12.43 -4.97
CA LEU A 75 4.29 -11.00 -5.25
C LEU A 75 3.99 -10.28 -3.95
N ILE A 76 4.80 -9.30 -3.62
CA ILE A 76 4.69 -8.54 -2.38
C ILE A 76 4.36 -7.10 -2.74
N PRO A 77 3.27 -6.53 -2.20
CA PRO A 77 2.98 -5.11 -2.44
C PRO A 77 4.03 -4.25 -1.73
N THR A 78 4.58 -3.28 -2.46
CA THR A 78 5.54 -2.33 -1.91
C THR A 78 5.15 -0.92 -2.28
N PHE A 79 5.59 0.03 -1.46
CA PHE A 79 5.36 1.45 -1.68
C PHE A 79 6.69 2.18 -1.62
N LYS A 80 6.97 2.96 -2.67
CA LYS A 80 8.15 3.82 -2.72
C LYS A 80 7.69 5.27 -2.65
N PRO A 81 7.93 5.95 -1.53
CA PRO A 81 7.52 7.36 -1.41
C PRO A 81 8.31 8.25 -2.36
N SER A 82 7.65 9.28 -2.87
CA SER A 82 8.30 10.29 -3.70
C SER A 82 9.20 11.17 -2.84
N LYS A 83 10.10 11.89 -3.50
CA LYS A 83 10.94 12.87 -2.83
C LYS A 83 10.09 13.94 -2.13
N ILE A 84 9.03 14.38 -2.79
CA ILE A 84 8.10 15.39 -2.25
C ILE A 84 7.47 14.89 -0.96
N LEU A 85 7.01 13.64 -0.94
CA LEU A 85 6.42 13.06 0.26
C LEU A 85 7.44 12.92 1.38
N LYS A 86 8.65 12.47 1.06
CA LYS A 86 9.72 12.34 2.06
C LYS A 86 10.06 13.68 2.69
N GLU A 87 10.16 14.72 1.89
CA GLU A 87 10.46 16.07 2.37
C GLU A 87 9.33 16.60 3.25
N LYS A 88 8.09 16.32 2.89
CA LYS A 88 6.92 16.77 3.67
C LYS A 88 6.88 16.12 5.05
N VAL A 89 7.23 14.84 5.13
CA VAL A 89 7.23 14.10 6.40
C VAL A 89 8.40 14.51 7.26
N ASP A 90 9.56 14.73 6.67
CA ASP A 90 10.80 15.09 7.37
C ASP A 90 11.04 16.60 7.35
N ALA A 91 10.00 17.39 7.24
CA ALA A 91 10.11 18.85 7.27
C ALA A 91 10.49 19.32 8.68
N LYS A 92 11.57 20.13 8.74
CA LYS A 92 12.07 20.70 9.99
C LYS A 92 12.31 22.19 9.86
#